data_6b9649865c4f2c1e5ae8dc735e9f715c
#
_entry.id   6b9649865c4f2c1e5ae8dc735e9f715c
#
_cell.length_a   1.000
_cell.length_b   1.000
_cell.length_c   1.000
_cell.angle_alpha   90.00
_cell.angle_beta   90.00
_cell.angle_gamma   90.00
#
_symmetry.space_group_name_H-M   'P 1'
#
loop_
_entity.id
_entity.type
_entity.pdbx_description
1 polymer ?
#
loop_
_entity_poly.entity_id
_entity_poly.type
_entity_poly.pdbx_seq_one_letter_code
_entity_poly.pdbx_strand_id
1 'polypeptide(L)'
;MDSTLIKDDVNDGVKDGVDQETVDAVREVGGAYKYGWSTNIEMDYAPLGLNEDIVKLISEKNEEPEWMLEWRLAAYQRWLTKKEPDWAMVDYPTIDFQNQYYYARPKSMAIKPKSLDDVDPKLLETYKKLGIPLKEQALLAGVEGAEALSDEPRKVAVDAVFDSVSVGTTFQKELKAAGVIFCSISEAIRDHPELVKKYLGSVVPVNDNFYATLNSAVFSDGSFVYVPPGVRCPMELSTYFRINAENTGQFERTLIIADKGSYVSYLEGCTAPQRDESQLHAAVVEIIIEEDAEVKYSTVQNWYPGDENGKGGIYNFVTKRADCRGDRAKVMWTQVETGSAVT
;
A
#
# COMPACT_ATOMS: atom_id res chain seq x y z
N MET A 1 11.41 31.59 1.14
CA MET A 1 11.15 32.09 -0.23
C MET A 1 9.66 32.36 -0.34
N ASP A 2 9.31 33.52 -0.80
CA ASP A 2 7.95 34.08 -0.71
C ASP A 2 6.97 33.28 -1.57
N SER A 3 5.91 32.73 -0.96
CA SER A 3 4.85 31.95 -1.62
C SER A 3 4.00 32.76 -2.61
N THR A 4 4.23 34.09 -2.68
CA THR A 4 3.57 34.98 -3.62
C THR A 4 4.16 34.91 -5.03
N LEU A 5 5.42 34.51 -5.19
CA LEU A 5 6.09 34.45 -6.50
C LEU A 5 5.67 33.28 -7.38
N ILE A 6 5.11 32.22 -6.81
CA ILE A 6 4.66 31.04 -7.60
C ILE A 6 3.26 31.24 -8.16
N LYS A 7 2.45 32.14 -7.61
CA LYS A 7 1.06 32.37 -8.07
C LYS A 7 0.93 33.19 -9.34
N ASP A 8 1.90 34.03 -9.64
CA ASP A 8 1.80 34.97 -10.77
C ASP A 8 2.42 34.41 -12.08
N ASP A 9 3.40 33.49 -11.98
CA ASP A 9 4.09 32.93 -13.16
C ASP A 9 3.31 31.83 -13.90
N VAL A 10 2.28 31.24 -13.31
CA VAL A 10 1.47 30.18 -13.95
C VAL A 10 0.45 30.76 -14.95
N ASN A 11 0.19 32.05 -14.88
CA ASN A 11 -0.86 32.69 -15.70
C ASN A 11 -0.38 33.16 -17.08
N ASP A 12 0.93 33.29 -17.33
CA ASP A 12 1.48 33.87 -18.59
C ASP A 12 1.99 32.82 -19.58
N GLY A 13 1.83 31.51 -19.30
CA GLY A 13 2.42 30.43 -20.10
C GLY A 13 1.45 29.43 -20.72
N VAL A 14 0.13 29.60 -20.57
CA VAL A 14 -0.86 28.72 -21.19
C VAL A 14 -0.94 29.02 -22.68
N LYS A 15 -0.22 28.25 -23.49
CA LYS A 15 -0.36 28.33 -24.95
C LYS A 15 -1.74 27.87 -25.37
N ASP A 16 -2.31 28.56 -26.37
CA ASP A 16 -3.55 28.21 -27.05
C ASP A 16 -3.59 26.70 -27.35
N GLY A 17 -4.55 25.98 -26.75
CA GLY A 17 -4.77 24.54 -27.00
C GLY A 17 -4.85 23.63 -25.76
N VAL A 18 -4.63 24.13 -24.56
CA VAL A 18 -4.85 23.34 -23.32
C VAL A 18 -6.29 23.52 -22.88
N ASP A 19 -7.03 22.43 -22.74
CA ASP A 19 -8.42 22.48 -22.27
C ASP A 19 -8.52 22.91 -20.80
N GLN A 20 -9.66 23.50 -20.43
CA GLN A 20 -9.86 24.04 -19.08
C GLN A 20 -9.79 22.95 -18.01
N GLU A 21 -10.16 21.71 -18.32
CA GLU A 21 -10.12 20.58 -17.41
C GLU A 21 -8.67 20.24 -17.04
N THR A 22 -7.74 20.27 -18.02
CA THR A 22 -6.30 20.11 -17.79
C THR A 22 -5.72 21.25 -16.94
N VAL A 23 -6.14 22.50 -17.20
CA VAL A 23 -5.69 23.67 -16.38
C VAL A 23 -6.19 23.54 -14.95
N ASP A 24 -7.42 23.14 -14.75
CA ASP A 24 -8.02 22.98 -13.42
C ASP A 24 -7.39 21.79 -12.68
N ALA A 25 -7.09 20.68 -13.37
CA ALA A 25 -6.35 19.56 -12.81
C ALA A 25 -4.94 19.95 -12.37
N VAL A 26 -4.22 20.75 -13.17
CA VAL A 26 -2.88 21.26 -12.80
C VAL A 26 -2.96 22.22 -11.60
N ARG A 27 -4.00 23.06 -11.53
CA ARG A 27 -4.25 23.93 -10.38
C ARG A 27 -4.59 23.13 -9.11
N GLU A 28 -5.36 22.05 -9.25
CA GLU A 28 -5.65 21.12 -8.13
C GLU A 28 -4.38 20.46 -7.59
N VAL A 29 -3.44 20.09 -8.45
CA VAL A 29 -2.14 19.52 -8.04
C VAL A 29 -1.27 20.53 -7.32
N GLY A 30 -1.35 21.82 -7.67
CA GLY A 30 -0.65 22.93 -6.98
C GLY A 30 -1.40 23.51 -5.78
N GLY A 31 -2.58 22.98 -5.42
CA GLY A 31 -3.41 23.43 -4.31
C GLY A 31 -3.05 22.82 -2.96
N ALA A 32 -3.88 23.07 -1.94
CA ALA A 32 -3.73 22.44 -0.64
C ALA A 32 -3.84 20.90 -0.75
N TYR A 33 -3.03 20.16 0.03
CA TYR A 33 -2.99 18.70 -0.01
C TYR A 33 -4.38 18.07 0.21
N LYS A 34 -4.94 17.49 -0.85
CA LYS A 34 -6.32 16.99 -0.95
C LYS A 34 -6.65 15.87 0.04
N TYR A 35 -5.66 15.06 0.40
CA TYR A 35 -5.82 13.88 1.26
C TYR A 35 -5.48 14.13 2.73
N GLY A 36 -5.30 15.41 3.12
CA GLY A 36 -4.88 15.82 4.47
C GLY A 36 -5.87 15.55 5.61
N TRP A 37 -7.09 15.08 5.30
CA TRP A 37 -8.10 14.71 6.28
C TRP A 37 -7.78 13.39 6.98
N SER A 38 -8.20 13.25 8.23
CA SER A 38 -8.18 11.98 8.97
C SER A 38 -9.59 11.50 9.28
N THR A 39 -9.77 10.19 9.42
CA THR A 39 -11.02 9.58 9.83
C THR A 39 -10.96 9.25 11.30
N ASN A 40 -11.86 9.82 12.10
CA ASN A 40 -11.93 9.54 13.54
C ASN A 40 -12.64 8.19 13.77
N ILE A 41 -11.86 7.11 13.64
CA ILE A 41 -12.26 5.72 13.92
C ILE A 41 -11.52 5.27 15.19
N GLU A 42 -12.20 4.49 16.03
CA GLU A 42 -11.57 3.93 17.22
C GLU A 42 -10.57 2.84 16.81
N MET A 43 -9.32 3.01 17.25
CA MET A 43 -8.20 2.15 16.87
C MET A 43 -7.74 1.28 18.04
N ASP A 44 -7.25 0.09 17.72
CA ASP A 44 -6.50 -0.81 18.60
C ASP A 44 -5.03 -0.73 18.22
N TYR A 45 -4.18 -0.22 19.12
CA TYR A 45 -2.76 -0.03 18.88
C TYR A 45 -1.93 -1.11 19.58
N ALA A 46 -0.86 -1.56 18.96
CA ALA A 46 0.21 -2.25 19.68
C ALA A 46 0.90 -1.27 20.66
N PRO A 47 1.62 -1.75 21.67
CA PRO A 47 2.48 -0.88 22.47
C PRO A 47 3.48 -0.09 21.64
N LEU A 48 3.86 1.09 22.13
CA LEU A 48 4.82 1.99 21.47
C LEU A 48 6.22 1.36 21.38
N GLY A 49 6.91 1.61 20.29
CA GLY A 49 8.28 1.15 20.06
C GLY A 49 8.39 -0.24 19.43
N LEU A 50 9.62 -0.66 19.16
CA LEU A 50 9.93 -1.93 18.51
C LEU A 50 10.84 -2.81 19.36
N ASN A 51 10.35 -4.01 19.64
CA ASN A 51 11.07 -5.08 20.30
C ASN A 51 10.56 -6.46 19.83
N GLU A 52 11.10 -7.56 20.31
CA GLU A 52 10.65 -8.90 19.95
C GLU A 52 9.18 -9.17 20.28
N ASP A 53 8.66 -8.60 21.37
CA ASP A 53 7.26 -8.81 21.79
C ASP A 53 6.29 -8.14 20.83
N ILE A 54 6.68 -6.98 20.27
CA ILE A 54 5.89 -6.33 19.21
C ILE A 54 5.91 -7.16 17.92
N VAL A 55 7.04 -7.74 17.54
CA VAL A 55 7.13 -8.65 16.38
C VAL A 55 6.23 -9.87 16.56
N LYS A 56 6.25 -10.48 17.76
CA LYS A 56 5.37 -11.60 18.12
C LYS A 56 3.90 -11.19 18.11
N LEU A 57 3.58 -10.01 18.63
CA LEU A 57 2.22 -9.46 18.64
C LEU A 57 1.67 -9.26 17.23
N ILE A 58 2.47 -8.73 16.30
CA ILE A 58 2.08 -8.57 14.89
C ILE A 58 1.74 -9.93 14.28
N SER A 59 2.61 -10.93 14.49
CA SER A 59 2.40 -12.29 13.99
C SER A 59 1.14 -12.94 14.59
N GLU A 60 0.89 -12.75 15.89
CA GLU A 60 -0.31 -13.23 16.56
C GLU A 60 -1.59 -12.56 16.02
N LYS A 61 -1.56 -11.22 15.87
CA LYS A 61 -2.71 -10.45 15.35
C LYS A 61 -3.08 -10.83 13.92
N ASN A 62 -2.09 -11.23 13.12
CA ASN A 62 -2.28 -11.69 11.74
C ASN A 62 -2.54 -13.20 11.65
N GLU A 63 -2.59 -13.92 12.79
CA GLU A 63 -2.80 -15.38 12.85
C GLU A 63 -1.80 -16.15 12.00
N GLU A 64 -0.53 -15.74 12.04
CA GLU A 64 0.51 -16.28 11.19
C GLU A 64 0.99 -17.66 11.67
N PRO A 65 1.37 -18.57 10.75
CA PRO A 65 2.01 -19.82 11.11
C PRO A 65 3.43 -19.60 11.65
N GLU A 66 3.94 -20.54 12.46
CA GLU A 66 5.22 -20.47 13.17
C GLU A 66 6.41 -20.11 12.26
N TRP A 67 6.48 -20.66 11.03
CA TRP A 67 7.55 -20.35 10.08
C TRP A 67 7.62 -18.85 9.72
N MET A 68 6.47 -18.15 9.72
CA MET A 68 6.43 -16.73 9.43
C MET A 68 6.92 -15.90 10.61
N LEU A 69 6.56 -16.30 11.83
CA LEU A 69 7.11 -15.69 13.05
C LEU A 69 8.63 -15.86 13.12
N GLU A 70 9.15 -17.06 12.83
CA GLU A 70 10.60 -17.33 12.77
C GLU A 70 11.28 -16.41 11.75
N TRP A 71 10.68 -16.25 10.57
CA TRP A 71 11.19 -15.37 9.51
C TRP A 71 11.24 -13.90 9.96
N ARG A 72 10.20 -13.41 10.64
CA ARG A 72 10.14 -12.05 11.20
C ARG A 72 11.19 -11.82 12.29
N LEU A 73 11.31 -12.75 13.23
CA LEU A 73 12.30 -12.65 14.31
C LEU A 73 13.73 -12.66 13.76
N ALA A 74 14.00 -13.48 12.76
CA ALA A 74 15.30 -13.46 12.08
C ALA A 74 15.58 -12.13 11.38
N ALA A 75 14.54 -11.51 10.76
CA ALA A 75 14.65 -10.18 10.17
C ALA A 75 14.94 -9.12 11.25
N TYR A 76 14.22 -9.16 12.36
CA TYR A 76 14.40 -8.22 13.46
C TYR A 76 15.83 -8.30 14.03
N GLN A 77 16.35 -9.50 14.29
CA GLN A 77 17.73 -9.68 14.78
C GLN A 77 18.76 -9.12 13.79
N ARG A 78 18.55 -9.29 12.50
CA ARG A 78 19.41 -8.70 11.47
C ARG A 78 19.31 -7.18 11.44
N TRP A 79 18.10 -6.62 11.58
CA TRP A 79 17.89 -5.19 11.60
C TRP A 79 18.64 -4.51 12.76
N LEU A 80 18.67 -5.13 13.95
CA LEU A 80 19.41 -4.61 15.11
C LEU A 80 20.93 -4.48 14.85
N THR A 81 21.47 -5.20 13.88
CA THR A 81 22.89 -5.14 13.51
C THR A 81 23.19 -4.15 12.39
N LYS A 82 22.15 -3.62 11.74
CA LYS A 82 22.30 -2.68 10.62
C LYS A 82 22.39 -1.25 11.12
N LYS A 83 22.97 -0.41 10.27
CA LYS A 83 22.93 1.06 10.43
C LYS A 83 22.04 1.66 9.38
N GLU A 84 21.34 2.72 9.76
CA GLU A 84 20.60 3.55 8.83
C GLU A 84 21.58 4.10 7.77
N PRO A 85 21.19 4.17 6.48
CA PRO A 85 22.05 4.67 5.42
C PRO A 85 22.45 6.13 5.65
N ASP A 86 23.73 6.43 5.56
CA ASP A 86 24.32 7.76 5.69
C ASP A 86 24.99 8.27 4.39
N TRP A 87 24.92 7.49 3.32
CA TRP A 87 25.55 7.76 2.02
C TRP A 87 24.66 8.62 1.09
N ALA A 88 23.35 8.69 1.35
CA ALA A 88 22.45 9.49 0.54
C ALA A 88 22.65 10.98 0.82
N MET A 89 22.67 11.79 -0.24
CA MET A 89 22.80 13.25 -0.11
C MET A 89 21.45 13.91 0.23
N VAL A 90 20.79 13.39 1.25
CA VAL A 90 19.52 13.90 1.79
C VAL A 90 19.71 14.20 3.28
N ASP A 91 19.08 15.26 3.74
CA ASP A 91 19.15 15.70 5.13
C ASP A 91 17.74 15.67 5.72
N TYR A 92 17.55 14.87 6.78
CA TYR A 92 16.26 14.73 7.49
C TYR A 92 16.53 14.50 8.99
N PRO A 93 15.57 14.86 9.86
CA PRO A 93 15.72 14.62 11.29
C PRO A 93 15.89 13.13 11.59
N THR A 94 16.70 12.80 12.60
CA THR A 94 16.87 11.43 13.07
C THR A 94 15.52 10.79 13.41
N ILE A 95 15.27 9.60 12.87
CA ILE A 95 14.05 8.85 13.14
C ILE A 95 14.19 8.15 14.50
N ASP A 96 13.25 8.41 15.41
CA ASP A 96 13.14 7.64 16.65
C ASP A 96 12.26 6.41 16.45
N PHE A 97 12.88 5.27 16.15
CA PHE A 97 12.21 3.99 15.95
C PHE A 97 11.52 3.46 17.21
N GLN A 98 11.75 4.07 18.38
CA GLN A 98 11.07 3.67 19.61
C GLN A 98 9.86 4.57 19.94
N ASN A 99 9.68 5.66 19.20
CA ASN A 99 8.58 6.60 19.39
C ASN A 99 7.54 6.51 18.26
N GLN A 100 7.18 5.28 17.85
CA GLN A 100 6.11 5.06 16.87
C GLN A 100 5.42 3.72 17.11
N TYR A 101 4.19 3.59 16.60
CA TYR A 101 3.43 2.35 16.60
C TYR A 101 3.72 1.55 15.34
N TYR A 102 3.97 0.25 15.49
CA TYR A 102 4.25 -0.68 14.39
C TYR A 102 3.03 -1.49 13.95
N TYR A 103 1.92 -1.35 14.66
CA TYR A 103 0.65 -1.97 14.31
C TYR A 103 -0.52 -1.17 14.88
N ALA A 104 -1.51 -0.89 14.03
CA ALA A 104 -2.79 -0.30 14.40
C ALA A 104 -3.90 -0.86 13.52
N ARG A 105 -5.08 -1.12 14.11
CA ARG A 105 -6.26 -1.56 13.36
C ARG A 105 -7.53 -0.91 13.87
N PRO A 106 -8.54 -0.69 12.99
CA PRO A 106 -9.86 -0.26 13.44
C PRO A 106 -10.53 -1.31 14.34
N LYS A 107 -11.09 -0.89 15.49
CA LYS A 107 -11.81 -1.81 16.38
C LYS A 107 -13.12 -2.33 15.78
N SER A 108 -13.74 -1.58 14.87
CA SER A 108 -15.03 -1.89 14.24
C SER A 108 -15.00 -3.06 13.25
N MET A 109 -13.83 -3.60 12.90
CA MET A 109 -13.70 -4.65 11.89
C MET A 109 -13.95 -6.08 12.40
N ALA A 110 -14.49 -6.24 13.60
CA ALA A 110 -14.71 -7.56 14.21
C ALA A 110 -15.97 -8.29 13.71
N ILE A 111 -16.92 -7.61 13.04
CA ILE A 111 -18.21 -8.19 12.62
C ILE A 111 -18.47 -7.84 11.14
N LYS A 112 -18.77 -8.87 10.33
CA LYS A 112 -19.10 -8.71 8.92
C LYS A 112 -20.50 -8.09 8.75
N PRO A 113 -20.63 -6.88 8.11
CA PRO A 113 -21.91 -6.21 7.97
C PRO A 113 -22.80 -6.91 6.93
N LYS A 114 -24.12 -6.84 7.11
CA LYS A 114 -25.11 -7.42 6.19
C LYS A 114 -25.57 -6.45 5.12
N SER A 115 -25.49 -5.16 5.39
CA SER A 115 -25.86 -4.09 4.47
C SER A 115 -24.91 -2.89 4.61
N LEU A 116 -24.97 -1.94 3.67
CA LEU A 116 -24.21 -0.67 3.79
C LEU A 116 -24.65 0.14 5.03
N ASP A 117 -25.88 -0.03 5.49
CA ASP A 117 -26.40 0.66 6.67
C ASP A 117 -25.78 0.14 7.97
N ASP A 118 -25.25 -1.07 7.96
CA ASP A 118 -24.56 -1.69 9.10
C ASP A 118 -23.06 -1.33 9.16
N VAL A 119 -22.53 -0.69 8.10
CA VAL A 119 -21.13 -0.26 8.05
C VAL A 119 -20.96 1.05 8.79
N ASP A 120 -19.84 1.20 9.51
CA ASP A 120 -19.51 2.48 10.15
C ASP A 120 -19.58 3.62 9.10
N PRO A 121 -20.47 4.61 9.28
CA PRO A 121 -20.64 5.72 8.34
C PRO A 121 -19.33 6.46 8.04
N LYS A 122 -18.40 6.51 8.99
CA LYS A 122 -17.09 7.15 8.83
C LYS A 122 -16.21 6.39 7.86
N LEU A 123 -16.31 5.05 7.86
CA LEU A 123 -15.56 4.21 6.91
C LEU A 123 -16.11 4.39 5.48
N LEU A 124 -17.44 4.45 5.33
CA LEU A 124 -18.08 4.74 4.03
C LEU A 124 -17.70 6.14 3.52
N GLU A 125 -17.68 7.14 4.40
CA GLU A 125 -17.22 8.48 4.05
C GLU A 125 -15.76 8.49 3.59
N THR A 126 -14.92 7.68 4.23
CA THR A 126 -13.52 7.49 3.85
C THR A 126 -13.41 6.94 2.44
N TYR A 127 -14.13 5.86 2.11
CA TYR A 127 -14.13 5.28 0.77
C TYR A 127 -14.64 6.26 -0.28
N LYS A 128 -15.69 7.02 0.03
CA LYS A 128 -16.20 8.06 -0.84
C LYS A 128 -15.17 9.16 -1.10
N LYS A 129 -14.48 9.63 -0.09
CA LYS A 129 -13.40 10.63 -0.21
C LYS A 129 -12.19 10.12 -1.00
N LEU A 130 -11.91 8.81 -0.93
CA LEU A 130 -10.88 8.15 -1.74
C LEU A 130 -11.31 7.97 -3.20
N GLY A 131 -12.56 8.27 -3.54
CA GLY A 131 -13.08 8.10 -4.89
C GLY A 131 -13.45 6.66 -5.24
N ILE A 132 -13.61 5.78 -4.25
CA ILE A 132 -14.04 4.40 -4.44
C ILE A 132 -15.55 4.39 -4.72
N PRO A 133 -16.03 3.85 -5.86
CA PRO A 133 -17.45 3.81 -6.20
C PRO A 133 -18.28 3.05 -5.16
N LEU A 134 -19.57 3.40 -5.03
CA LEU A 134 -20.48 2.82 -4.02
C LEU A 134 -20.53 1.29 -4.04
N LYS A 135 -20.42 0.71 -5.22
CA LYS A 135 -20.42 -0.74 -5.38
C LYS A 135 -19.20 -1.41 -4.77
N GLU A 136 -18.02 -0.89 -5.08
CA GLU A 136 -16.76 -1.35 -4.49
C GLU A 136 -16.75 -1.07 -2.99
N GLN A 137 -17.35 0.03 -2.53
CA GLN A 137 -17.55 0.29 -1.10
C GLN A 137 -18.36 -0.81 -0.41
N ALA A 138 -19.47 -1.26 -1.04
CA ALA A 138 -20.30 -2.33 -0.50
C ALA A 138 -19.54 -3.67 -0.46
N LEU A 139 -18.78 -3.99 -1.51
CA LEU A 139 -17.95 -5.19 -1.58
C LEU A 139 -16.83 -5.16 -0.54
N LEU A 140 -16.12 -4.05 -0.41
CA LEU A 140 -15.06 -3.86 0.58
C LEU A 140 -15.59 -3.93 2.02
N ALA A 141 -16.79 -3.42 2.24
CA ALA A 141 -17.47 -3.51 3.53
C ALA A 141 -18.00 -4.92 3.83
N GLY A 142 -17.92 -5.86 2.89
CA GLY A 142 -18.38 -7.24 3.05
C GLY A 142 -19.91 -7.39 3.06
N VAL A 143 -20.65 -6.46 2.44
CA VAL A 143 -22.11 -6.48 2.37
C VAL A 143 -22.60 -7.69 1.56
N GLU A 144 -23.54 -8.45 2.09
CA GLU A 144 -24.13 -9.62 1.43
C GLU A 144 -24.87 -9.22 0.13
N GLY A 145 -24.56 -9.91 -0.97
CA GLY A 145 -25.23 -9.67 -2.27
C GLY A 145 -24.73 -8.45 -3.06
N ALA A 146 -23.73 -7.73 -2.59
CA ALA A 146 -23.15 -6.59 -3.30
C ALA A 146 -22.60 -6.96 -4.69
N GLU A 147 -22.21 -8.22 -4.90
CA GLU A 147 -21.73 -8.76 -6.18
C GLU A 147 -22.77 -8.65 -7.31
N ALA A 148 -24.07 -8.66 -6.97
CA ALA A 148 -25.18 -8.59 -7.95
C ALA A 148 -25.40 -7.17 -8.52
N LEU A 149 -24.75 -6.14 -8.01
CA LEU A 149 -24.96 -4.74 -8.41
C LEU A 149 -24.18 -4.32 -9.68
N SER A 150 -23.60 -5.27 -10.45
CA SER A 150 -22.58 -4.97 -11.48
C SER A 150 -23.10 -5.06 -12.90
N ASP A 151 -23.34 -3.90 -13.49
CA ASP A 151 -23.60 -3.72 -14.94
C ASP A 151 -22.53 -2.89 -15.68
N GLU A 152 -21.31 -2.72 -15.15
CA GLU A 152 -20.29 -1.85 -15.76
C GLU A 152 -19.27 -2.60 -16.63
N PRO A 153 -18.84 -2.02 -17.80
CA PRO A 153 -18.02 -2.70 -18.80
C PRO A 153 -16.53 -2.86 -18.43
N ARG A 154 -16.03 -2.22 -17.39
CA ARG A 154 -14.66 -2.40 -16.86
C ARG A 154 -14.71 -2.69 -15.37
N LYS A 155 -14.44 -3.96 -15.05
CA LYS A 155 -14.28 -4.38 -13.65
C LYS A 155 -12.84 -4.14 -13.22
N VAL A 156 -12.68 -3.46 -12.08
CA VAL A 156 -11.40 -3.33 -11.38
C VAL A 156 -11.57 -4.06 -10.05
N ALA A 157 -10.74 -5.06 -9.79
CA ALA A 157 -10.70 -5.67 -8.48
C ALA A 157 -9.91 -4.76 -7.53
N VAL A 158 -10.50 -4.43 -6.40
CA VAL A 158 -9.93 -3.50 -5.42
C VAL A 158 -9.68 -4.22 -4.12
N ASP A 159 -8.50 -4.03 -3.55
CA ASP A 159 -8.18 -4.27 -2.16
C ASP A 159 -8.00 -2.93 -1.44
N ALA A 160 -8.43 -2.83 -0.19
CA ALA A 160 -8.26 -1.63 0.60
C ALA A 160 -7.55 -1.96 1.91
N VAL A 161 -6.41 -1.35 2.12
CA VAL A 161 -5.61 -1.49 3.35
C VAL A 161 -5.71 -0.19 4.14
N PHE A 162 -6.15 -0.29 5.37
CA PHE A 162 -6.32 0.81 6.30
C PHE A 162 -5.38 0.61 7.50
N ASP A 163 -4.36 1.45 7.59
CA ASP A 163 -3.25 1.27 8.51
C ASP A 163 -2.60 -0.11 8.36
N SER A 164 -2.75 -1.00 9.35
CA SER A 164 -2.08 -2.29 9.37
C SER A 164 -2.91 -3.47 8.87
N VAL A 165 -4.12 -3.26 8.34
CA VAL A 165 -5.01 -4.37 7.95
C VAL A 165 -5.74 -4.14 6.63
N SER A 166 -5.88 -5.20 5.84
CA SER A 166 -6.80 -5.22 4.70
C SER A 166 -8.24 -5.26 5.19
N VAL A 167 -9.04 -4.34 4.67
CA VAL A 167 -10.47 -4.23 4.97
C VAL A 167 -11.27 -5.24 4.15
N GLY A 168 -10.80 -5.54 2.95
CA GLY A 168 -11.41 -6.52 2.07
C GLY A 168 -10.97 -6.38 0.63
N THR A 169 -11.13 -7.48 -0.11
CA THR A 169 -10.79 -7.60 -1.52
C THR A 169 -12.05 -7.91 -2.33
N THR A 170 -12.27 -7.16 -3.41
CA THR A 170 -13.44 -7.32 -4.28
C THR A 170 -13.17 -8.37 -5.39
N PHE A 171 -14.23 -8.91 -5.99
CA PHE A 171 -14.18 -9.84 -7.14
C PHE A 171 -13.36 -11.11 -6.96
N GLN A 172 -13.09 -11.53 -5.73
CA GLN A 172 -12.29 -12.74 -5.46
C GLN A 172 -12.85 -14.00 -6.14
N LYS A 173 -14.19 -14.14 -6.27
CA LYS A 173 -14.80 -15.31 -6.91
C LYS A 173 -14.52 -15.37 -8.41
N GLU A 174 -14.65 -14.25 -9.11
CA GLU A 174 -14.35 -14.16 -10.54
C GLU A 174 -12.87 -14.40 -10.83
N LEU A 175 -11.98 -13.81 -10.04
CA LEU A 175 -10.54 -14.03 -10.14
C LEU A 175 -10.18 -15.49 -9.86
N LYS A 176 -10.76 -16.10 -8.83
CA LYS A 176 -10.58 -17.51 -8.50
C LYS A 176 -11.07 -18.45 -9.61
N ALA A 177 -12.18 -18.10 -10.28
CA ALA A 177 -12.68 -18.87 -11.43
C ALA A 177 -11.69 -18.85 -12.61
N ALA A 178 -10.89 -17.78 -12.76
CA ALA A 178 -9.79 -17.71 -13.71
C ALA A 178 -8.48 -18.32 -13.18
N GLY A 179 -8.46 -18.83 -11.96
CA GLY A 179 -7.27 -19.33 -11.28
C GLY A 179 -6.36 -18.25 -10.71
N VAL A 180 -6.74 -16.97 -10.79
CA VAL A 180 -5.98 -15.84 -10.25
C VAL A 180 -6.24 -15.71 -8.76
N ILE A 181 -5.17 -15.55 -7.98
CA ILE A 181 -5.24 -15.21 -6.56
C ILE A 181 -4.97 -13.73 -6.42
N PHE A 182 -5.89 -13.01 -5.79
CA PHE A 182 -5.72 -11.62 -5.38
C PHE A 182 -6.33 -11.47 -3.98
N CYS A 183 -5.49 -11.25 -3.01
CA CYS A 183 -5.89 -11.14 -1.60
C CYS A 183 -4.84 -10.34 -0.82
N SER A 184 -5.08 -10.10 0.46
CA SER A 184 -4.05 -9.56 1.33
C SER A 184 -2.88 -10.54 1.50
N ILE A 185 -1.68 -10.01 1.77
CA ILE A 185 -0.50 -10.87 2.04
C ILE A 185 -0.71 -11.71 3.31
N SER A 186 -1.41 -11.18 4.31
CA SER A 186 -1.76 -11.91 5.53
C SER A 186 -2.65 -13.12 5.24
N GLU A 187 -3.64 -12.98 4.37
CA GLU A 187 -4.47 -14.09 3.89
C GLU A 187 -3.61 -15.12 3.13
N ALA A 188 -2.74 -14.65 2.23
CA ALA A 188 -1.88 -15.54 1.44
C ALA A 188 -0.89 -16.34 2.31
N ILE A 189 -0.36 -15.76 3.38
CA ILE A 189 0.53 -16.46 4.34
C ILE A 189 -0.18 -17.66 4.97
N ARG A 190 -1.47 -17.54 5.26
CA ARG A 190 -2.30 -18.61 5.85
C ARG A 190 -2.79 -19.62 4.82
N ASP A 191 -3.36 -19.13 3.72
CA ASP A 191 -4.14 -19.94 2.78
C ASP A 191 -3.31 -20.46 1.61
N HIS A 192 -2.17 -19.80 1.29
CA HIS A 192 -1.27 -20.15 0.19
C HIS A 192 0.21 -20.24 0.63
N PRO A 193 0.52 -20.90 1.77
CA PRO A 193 1.86 -20.87 2.38
C PRO A 193 2.97 -21.38 1.46
N GLU A 194 2.68 -22.32 0.56
CA GLU A 194 3.68 -22.87 -0.36
C GLU A 194 4.13 -21.85 -1.40
N LEU A 195 3.23 -21.00 -1.90
CA LEU A 195 3.56 -19.93 -2.81
C LEU A 195 4.35 -18.84 -2.08
N VAL A 196 3.87 -18.44 -0.90
CA VAL A 196 4.55 -17.41 -0.11
C VAL A 196 5.96 -17.85 0.28
N LYS A 197 6.15 -19.05 0.81
CA LYS A 197 7.48 -19.59 1.16
C LYS A 197 8.44 -19.63 -0.02
N LYS A 198 7.92 -19.94 -1.22
CA LYS A 198 8.73 -20.02 -2.43
C LYS A 198 9.23 -18.67 -2.92
N TYR A 199 8.41 -17.63 -2.79
CA TYR A 199 8.66 -16.37 -3.47
C TYR A 199 8.97 -15.19 -2.54
N LEU A 200 8.47 -15.15 -1.31
CA LEU A 200 8.71 -14.07 -0.36
C LEU A 200 10.21 -13.96 -0.05
N GLY A 201 10.75 -12.76 -0.23
CA GLY A 201 12.17 -12.48 -0.04
C GLY A 201 13.08 -13.02 -1.14
N SER A 202 12.53 -13.53 -2.26
CA SER A 202 13.33 -14.04 -3.38
C SER A 202 13.85 -12.93 -4.31
N VAL A 203 13.25 -11.76 -4.28
CA VAL A 203 13.66 -10.58 -5.07
C VAL A 203 14.22 -9.49 -4.18
N VAL A 204 13.60 -9.26 -3.02
CA VAL A 204 14.12 -8.39 -1.98
C VAL A 204 14.41 -9.24 -0.73
N PRO A 205 15.65 -9.74 -0.59
CA PRO A 205 16.01 -10.60 0.53
C PRO A 205 15.80 -9.92 1.89
N VAL A 206 15.56 -10.73 2.90
CA VAL A 206 15.33 -10.30 4.30
C VAL A 206 16.45 -9.42 4.87
N ASN A 207 17.65 -9.52 4.31
CA ASN A 207 18.84 -8.78 4.74
C ASN A 207 19.29 -7.71 3.72
N ASP A 208 18.41 -7.27 2.83
CA ASP A 208 18.76 -6.31 1.77
C ASP A 208 19.28 -4.98 2.36
N ASN A 209 18.49 -3.97 2.46
CA ASN A 209 18.85 -2.70 3.08
C ASN A 209 18.21 -2.54 4.47
N PHE A 210 18.52 -1.44 5.16
CA PHE A 210 18.04 -1.16 6.50
C PHE A 210 16.49 -1.15 6.58
N TYR A 211 15.83 -0.41 5.69
CA TYR A 211 14.36 -0.27 5.68
C TYR A 211 13.63 -1.51 5.18
N ALA A 212 14.18 -2.22 4.19
CA ALA A 212 13.61 -3.49 3.73
C ALA A 212 13.74 -4.59 4.79
N THR A 213 14.82 -4.57 5.60
CA THR A 213 14.99 -5.48 6.72
C THR A 213 14.01 -5.15 7.85
N LEU A 214 13.81 -3.85 8.15
CA LEU A 214 12.78 -3.40 9.08
C LEU A 214 11.40 -3.84 8.61
N ASN A 215 11.05 -3.55 7.35
CA ASN A 215 9.79 -4.02 6.76
C ASN A 215 9.61 -5.52 6.95
N SER A 216 10.64 -6.32 6.67
CA SER A 216 10.58 -7.77 6.83
C SER A 216 10.21 -8.21 8.25
N ALA A 217 10.65 -7.47 9.27
CA ALA A 217 10.30 -7.78 10.66
C ALA A 217 8.86 -7.39 11.02
N VAL A 218 8.36 -6.27 10.47
CA VAL A 218 7.15 -5.61 10.99
C VAL A 218 6.03 -5.38 9.97
N PHE A 219 6.16 -5.79 8.70
CA PHE A 219 5.07 -5.58 7.76
C PHE A 219 3.78 -6.19 8.30
N SER A 220 2.69 -5.44 8.22
CA SER A 220 1.43 -5.85 8.79
C SER A 220 0.50 -6.43 7.74
N ASP A 221 0.39 -5.75 6.61
CA ASP A 221 -0.38 -6.25 5.47
C ASP A 221 0.21 -5.75 4.14
N GLY A 222 -0.48 -5.98 3.06
CA GLY A 222 -0.10 -5.66 1.69
C GLY A 222 -0.82 -6.56 0.71
N SER A 223 -0.37 -6.61 -0.52
CA SER A 223 -1.06 -7.36 -1.57
C SER A 223 -0.31 -8.62 -1.97
N PHE A 224 -1.08 -9.67 -2.21
CA PHE A 224 -0.59 -10.89 -2.84
C PHE A 224 -1.33 -11.12 -4.15
N VAL A 225 -0.57 -11.30 -5.24
CA VAL A 225 -1.08 -11.60 -6.56
C VAL A 225 -0.35 -12.82 -7.13
N TYR A 226 -1.10 -13.84 -7.54
CA TYR A 226 -0.58 -14.94 -8.34
C TYR A 226 -1.44 -15.13 -9.58
N VAL A 227 -0.80 -15.10 -10.75
CA VAL A 227 -1.45 -15.38 -12.03
C VAL A 227 -0.84 -16.64 -12.61
N PRO A 228 -1.65 -17.73 -12.78
CA PRO A 228 -1.14 -19.02 -13.21
C PRO A 228 -0.71 -19.03 -14.68
N PRO A 229 0.03 -20.08 -15.13
CA PRO A 229 0.57 -20.16 -16.48
C PRO A 229 -0.49 -19.96 -17.57
N GLY A 230 -0.16 -19.10 -18.56
CA GLY A 230 -1.00 -18.84 -19.74
C GLY A 230 -2.26 -18.03 -19.46
N VAL A 231 -2.50 -17.61 -18.24
CA VAL A 231 -3.69 -16.83 -17.87
C VAL A 231 -3.44 -15.33 -18.06
N ARG A 232 -4.35 -14.70 -18.79
CA ARG A 232 -4.47 -13.26 -18.81
C ARG A 232 -5.49 -12.83 -17.76
N CYS A 233 -5.04 -12.07 -16.76
CA CYS A 233 -5.93 -11.60 -15.70
C CYS A 233 -7.17 -10.90 -16.31
N PRO A 234 -8.39 -11.31 -15.94
CA PRO A 234 -9.62 -10.86 -16.63
C PRO A 234 -9.98 -9.40 -16.33
N MET A 235 -9.36 -8.79 -15.34
CA MET A 235 -9.60 -7.40 -14.93
C MET A 235 -8.33 -6.75 -14.40
N GLU A 236 -8.32 -5.44 -14.27
CA GLU A 236 -7.26 -4.72 -13.60
C GLU A 236 -7.38 -4.93 -12.08
N LEU A 237 -6.23 -5.03 -11.41
CA LEU A 237 -6.14 -5.13 -9.96
C LEU A 237 -5.69 -3.81 -9.39
N SER A 238 -6.24 -3.41 -8.24
CA SER A 238 -5.83 -2.17 -7.58
C SER A 238 -5.83 -2.33 -6.07
N THR A 239 -4.82 -1.79 -5.40
CA THR A 239 -4.79 -1.70 -3.95
C THR A 239 -4.66 -0.25 -3.50
N TYR A 240 -5.46 0.13 -2.52
CA TYR A 240 -5.41 1.44 -1.87
C TYR A 240 -4.88 1.30 -0.45
N PHE A 241 -3.75 1.94 -0.20
CA PHE A 241 -3.17 2.06 1.14
C PHE A 241 -3.50 3.43 1.73
N ARG A 242 -4.11 3.44 2.89
CA ARG A 242 -4.43 4.65 3.63
C ARG A 242 -3.81 4.61 5.02
N ILE A 243 -2.82 5.45 5.26
CA ILE A 243 -2.39 5.76 6.63
C ILE A 243 -3.46 6.65 7.25
N ASN A 244 -3.90 6.36 8.46
CA ASN A 244 -4.89 7.15 9.16
C ASN A 244 -4.54 7.38 10.63
N ALA A 245 -3.98 6.39 11.31
CA ALA A 245 -3.65 6.45 12.72
C ALA A 245 -2.48 7.40 13.01
N GLU A 246 -2.52 8.05 14.17
CA GLU A 246 -1.46 8.96 14.64
C GLU A 246 -0.21 8.19 15.04
N ASN A 247 0.94 8.74 14.75
CA ASN A 247 2.25 8.21 15.16
C ASN A 247 2.47 6.73 14.75
N THR A 248 1.81 6.29 13.68
CA THR A 248 1.91 4.92 13.17
C THR A 248 2.78 4.88 11.93
N GLY A 249 3.78 4.04 11.93
CA GLY A 249 4.50 3.67 10.71
C GLY A 249 3.64 2.80 9.81
N GLN A 250 3.83 2.92 8.50
CA GLN A 250 3.18 2.08 7.49
C GLN A 250 4.22 1.15 6.87
N PHE A 251 3.98 -0.15 6.97
CA PHE A 251 4.92 -1.19 6.54
C PHE A 251 4.17 -2.21 5.69
N GLU A 252 4.04 -1.92 4.39
CA GLU A 252 3.36 -2.81 3.45
C GLU A 252 4.34 -3.76 2.77
N ARG A 253 3.86 -4.95 2.42
CA ARG A 253 4.61 -5.88 1.59
C ARG A 253 3.74 -6.45 0.48
N THR A 254 4.04 -6.07 -0.74
CA THR A 254 3.36 -6.54 -1.95
C THR A 254 4.20 -7.59 -2.65
N LEU A 255 3.57 -8.73 -3.00
CA LEU A 255 4.19 -9.83 -3.72
C LEU A 255 3.34 -10.18 -4.95
N ILE A 256 3.88 -9.97 -6.14
CA ILE A 256 3.23 -10.22 -7.43
C ILE A 256 4.00 -11.29 -8.18
N ILE A 257 3.31 -12.37 -8.56
CA ILE A 257 3.88 -13.49 -9.29
C ILE A 257 3.07 -13.68 -10.58
N ALA A 258 3.71 -13.40 -11.71
CA ALA A 258 3.21 -13.72 -13.04
C ALA A 258 3.91 -14.96 -13.57
N ASP A 259 3.21 -16.10 -13.57
CA ASP A 259 3.76 -17.37 -14.04
C ASP A 259 3.82 -17.40 -15.59
N LYS A 260 4.42 -18.40 -16.18
CA LYS A 260 4.77 -18.48 -17.61
C LYS A 260 3.61 -18.09 -18.55
N GLY A 261 3.87 -17.12 -19.44
CA GLY A 261 2.90 -16.66 -20.43
C GLY A 261 1.69 -15.94 -19.88
N SER A 262 1.73 -15.52 -18.61
CA SER A 262 0.62 -14.81 -17.97
C SER A 262 0.69 -13.30 -18.14
N TYR A 263 -0.41 -12.61 -17.82
CA TYR A 263 -0.49 -11.15 -17.85
C TYR A 263 -1.29 -10.61 -16.67
N VAL A 264 -0.80 -9.54 -16.07
CA VAL A 264 -1.53 -8.77 -15.07
C VAL A 264 -1.22 -7.27 -15.15
N SER A 265 -2.25 -6.46 -14.92
CA SER A 265 -2.13 -5.02 -14.64
C SER A 265 -2.49 -4.76 -13.19
N TYR A 266 -1.59 -4.10 -12.46
CA TYR A 266 -1.76 -3.80 -11.04
C TYR A 266 -1.44 -2.33 -10.78
N LEU A 267 -2.33 -1.66 -10.05
CA LEU A 267 -2.20 -0.27 -9.61
C LEU A 267 -2.17 -0.21 -8.07
N GLU A 268 -1.17 0.44 -7.55
CA GLU A 268 -1.04 0.74 -6.12
C GLU A 268 -1.23 2.23 -5.87
N GLY A 269 -2.11 2.58 -4.95
CA GLY A 269 -2.36 3.96 -4.52
C GLY A 269 -2.09 4.12 -3.03
N CYS A 270 -1.29 5.12 -2.64
CA CYS A 270 -0.97 5.39 -1.24
C CYS A 270 -1.27 6.84 -0.88
N THR A 271 -1.91 7.05 0.27
CA THR A 271 -2.20 8.39 0.81
C THR A 271 -2.08 8.41 2.34
N ALA A 272 -1.79 9.59 2.90
CA ALA A 272 -1.72 9.82 4.34
C ALA A 272 -2.44 11.12 4.73
N PRO A 273 -2.89 11.30 5.99
CA PRO A 273 -3.41 12.56 6.47
C PRO A 273 -2.30 13.60 6.66
N GLN A 274 -2.68 14.86 6.75
CA GLN A 274 -1.80 15.94 7.19
C GLN A 274 -1.67 15.88 8.72
N ARG A 275 -0.44 15.71 9.20
CA ARG A 275 -0.15 15.65 10.63
C ARG A 275 1.10 16.46 10.98
N ASP A 276 1.15 16.88 12.25
CA ASP A 276 2.28 17.59 12.82
C ASP A 276 3.47 16.67 13.13
N GLU A 277 3.24 15.36 13.26
CA GLU A 277 4.27 14.35 13.44
C GLU A 277 4.74 13.82 12.09
N SER A 278 6.02 13.56 11.97
CA SER A 278 6.55 12.82 10.83
C SER A 278 6.20 11.34 10.94
N GLN A 279 5.78 10.74 9.84
CA GLN A 279 5.39 9.34 9.79
C GLN A 279 6.31 8.56 8.85
N LEU A 280 6.76 7.39 9.31
CA LEU A 280 7.61 6.51 8.52
C LEU A 280 6.75 5.60 7.63
N HIS A 281 7.02 5.65 6.33
CA HIS A 281 6.54 4.68 5.36
C HIS A 281 7.72 3.87 4.85
N ALA A 282 7.73 2.57 5.11
CA ALA A 282 8.78 1.67 4.63
C ALA A 282 8.14 0.43 4.00
N ALA A 283 7.91 0.48 2.68
CA ALA A 283 7.26 -0.57 1.93
C ALA A 283 8.25 -1.42 1.12
N VAL A 284 7.85 -2.65 0.84
CA VAL A 284 8.57 -3.55 -0.07
C VAL A 284 7.63 -4.12 -1.12
N VAL A 285 8.02 -4.03 -2.39
CA VAL A 285 7.32 -4.67 -3.51
C VAL A 285 8.27 -5.63 -4.23
N GLU A 286 7.84 -6.87 -4.34
CA GLU A 286 8.53 -7.93 -5.07
C GLU A 286 7.66 -8.38 -6.25
N ILE A 287 8.21 -8.32 -7.46
CA ILE A 287 7.54 -8.76 -8.68
C ILE A 287 8.37 -9.84 -9.36
N ILE A 288 7.77 -11.02 -9.55
CA ILE A 288 8.37 -12.15 -10.23
C ILE A 288 7.67 -12.34 -11.58
N ILE A 289 8.44 -12.35 -12.65
CA ILE A 289 7.93 -12.47 -14.00
C ILE A 289 8.64 -13.64 -14.69
N GLU A 290 7.91 -14.72 -14.91
CA GLU A 290 8.44 -15.92 -15.54
C GLU A 290 8.44 -15.79 -17.09
N GLU A 291 8.92 -16.81 -17.81
CA GLU A 291 9.03 -16.83 -19.26
C GLU A 291 7.73 -16.42 -19.95
N ASP A 292 7.83 -15.53 -20.97
CA ASP A 292 6.71 -14.98 -21.76
C ASP A 292 5.64 -14.22 -20.93
N ALA A 293 5.84 -14.03 -19.63
CA ALA A 293 4.89 -13.30 -18.80
C ALA A 293 5.09 -11.79 -18.91
N GLU A 294 4.02 -11.05 -18.62
CA GLU A 294 4.03 -9.58 -18.67
C GLU A 294 3.28 -9.00 -17.45
N VAL A 295 3.93 -8.08 -16.76
CA VAL A 295 3.36 -7.32 -15.65
C VAL A 295 3.37 -5.84 -15.97
N LYS A 296 2.21 -5.20 -15.89
CA LYS A 296 2.09 -3.76 -15.85
C LYS A 296 1.90 -3.35 -14.39
N TYR A 297 2.95 -2.79 -13.79
CA TYR A 297 2.92 -2.26 -12.44
C TYR A 297 2.86 -0.74 -12.46
N SER A 298 1.87 -0.18 -11.79
CA SER A 298 1.74 1.27 -11.63
C SER A 298 1.58 1.62 -10.16
N THR A 299 2.21 2.69 -9.71
CA THR A 299 2.00 3.22 -8.36
C THR A 299 1.83 4.74 -8.38
N VAL A 300 0.88 5.21 -7.57
CA VAL A 300 0.66 6.64 -7.32
C VAL A 300 0.71 6.85 -5.82
N GLN A 301 1.80 7.45 -5.36
CA GLN A 301 1.97 7.83 -3.97
C GLN A 301 1.80 9.33 -3.83
N ASN A 302 0.80 9.74 -3.08
CA ASN A 302 0.48 11.13 -2.85
C ASN A 302 0.52 11.41 -1.34
N TRP A 303 1.62 12.02 -0.91
CA TRP A 303 1.96 12.20 0.49
C TRP A 303 1.85 13.67 0.93
N TYR A 304 1.80 13.87 2.22
CA TYR A 304 1.94 15.19 2.83
C TYR A 304 3.43 15.50 3.06
N PRO A 305 3.95 16.64 2.56
CA PRO A 305 5.38 16.97 2.66
C PRO A 305 5.81 17.51 4.02
N GLY A 306 4.89 17.80 4.91
CA GLY A 306 5.11 18.64 6.09
C GLY A 306 4.64 20.07 5.86
N ASP A 307 4.67 20.88 6.91
CA ASP A 307 4.32 22.30 6.84
C ASP A 307 5.50 23.15 6.30
N GLU A 308 5.27 24.46 6.17
CA GLU A 308 6.28 25.41 5.69
C GLU A 308 7.53 25.53 6.59
N ASN A 309 7.46 25.04 7.82
CA ASN A 309 8.57 24.97 8.78
C ASN A 309 9.27 23.61 8.79
N GLY A 310 8.86 22.68 7.90
CA GLY A 310 9.38 21.32 7.84
C GLY A 310 8.86 20.41 8.95
N LYS A 311 7.73 20.76 9.60
CA LYS A 311 7.12 19.96 10.65
C LYS A 311 6.13 18.95 10.06
N GLY A 312 6.18 17.70 10.50
CA GLY A 312 5.35 16.62 9.99
C GLY A 312 5.87 16.04 8.67
N GLY A 313 4.97 15.43 7.93
CA GLY A 313 5.25 14.85 6.62
C GLY A 313 5.66 13.38 6.64
N ILE A 314 5.67 12.78 5.45
CA ILE A 314 5.97 11.36 5.29
C ILE A 314 7.44 11.17 4.92
N TYR A 315 8.12 10.31 5.67
CA TYR A 315 9.43 9.77 5.33
C TYR A 315 9.22 8.46 4.57
N ASN A 316 9.42 8.52 3.26
CA ASN A 316 9.01 7.47 2.31
C ASN A 316 10.24 6.66 1.86
N PHE A 317 10.53 5.56 2.54
CA PHE A 317 11.63 4.66 2.20
C PHE A 317 11.08 3.35 1.63
N VAL A 318 11.05 3.22 0.32
CA VAL A 318 10.48 2.07 -0.36
C VAL A 318 11.54 1.28 -1.14
N THR A 319 11.37 -0.04 -1.17
CA THR A 319 12.19 -0.94 -1.98
C THR A 319 11.28 -1.74 -2.89
N LYS A 320 11.28 -1.39 -4.17
CA LYS A 320 10.44 -2.03 -5.19
C LYS A 320 11.34 -2.65 -6.26
N ARG A 321 11.19 -3.95 -6.52
CA ARG A 321 11.99 -4.66 -7.51
C ARG A 321 11.18 -5.66 -8.30
N ALA A 322 11.56 -5.80 -9.58
CA ALA A 322 11.06 -6.84 -10.48
C ALA A 322 12.21 -7.74 -10.93
N ASP A 323 11.95 -9.04 -10.93
CA ASP A 323 12.85 -10.07 -11.43
C ASP A 323 12.24 -10.77 -12.64
N CYS A 324 12.79 -10.45 -13.83
CA CYS A 324 12.43 -11.06 -15.09
C CYS A 324 13.22 -12.35 -15.28
N ARG A 325 12.65 -13.49 -14.83
CA ARG A 325 13.35 -14.78 -14.70
C ARG A 325 13.43 -15.61 -15.98
N GLY A 326 12.65 -15.27 -17.00
CA GLY A 326 12.60 -16.07 -18.21
C GLY A 326 12.74 -15.25 -19.48
N ASP A 327 12.92 -15.94 -20.61
CA ASP A 327 12.96 -15.32 -21.92
C ASP A 327 11.68 -14.54 -22.18
N ARG A 328 11.79 -13.35 -22.79
CA ARG A 328 10.68 -12.47 -23.15
C ARG A 328 9.79 -12.02 -21.97
N ALA A 329 10.23 -12.23 -20.72
CA ALA A 329 9.58 -11.64 -19.54
C ALA A 329 9.59 -10.11 -19.65
N LYS A 330 8.46 -9.48 -19.34
CA LYS A 330 8.29 -8.02 -19.47
C LYS A 330 7.71 -7.40 -18.22
N VAL A 331 8.27 -6.27 -17.81
CA VAL A 331 7.67 -5.37 -16.83
C VAL A 331 7.50 -3.98 -17.47
N MET A 332 6.29 -3.44 -17.38
CA MET A 332 6.02 -2.02 -17.61
C MET A 332 5.86 -1.36 -16.23
N TRP A 333 6.69 -0.36 -15.97
CA TRP A 333 6.75 0.28 -14.66
C TRP A 333 6.41 1.75 -14.77
N THR A 334 5.37 2.17 -14.05
CA THR A 334 5.00 3.58 -13.91
C THR A 334 4.96 3.93 -12.42
N GLN A 335 5.76 4.90 -12.03
CA GLN A 335 5.83 5.35 -10.64
C GLN A 335 5.67 6.87 -10.57
N VAL A 336 4.68 7.31 -9.80
CA VAL A 336 4.42 8.72 -9.51
C VAL A 336 4.43 8.88 -7.99
N GLU A 337 5.39 9.62 -7.50
CA GLU A 337 5.52 9.93 -6.07
C GLU A 337 5.60 11.43 -5.89
N THR A 338 4.73 11.96 -5.04
CA THR A 338 4.62 13.39 -4.79
C THR A 338 4.44 13.68 -3.31
N GLY A 339 4.99 14.79 -2.85
CA GLY A 339 4.66 15.42 -1.59
C GLY A 339 5.27 14.77 -0.34
N SER A 340 6.14 13.78 -0.42
CA SER A 340 6.86 13.30 0.77
C SER A 340 7.83 14.35 1.31
N ALA A 341 8.09 14.32 2.62
CA ALA A 341 9.16 15.11 3.23
C ALA A 341 10.54 14.60 2.80
N VAL A 342 10.66 13.27 2.67
CA VAL A 342 11.85 12.56 2.16
C VAL A 342 11.39 11.37 1.32
N THR A 343 12.04 11.16 0.18
CA THR A 343 11.87 9.97 -0.67
C THR A 343 13.22 9.54 -1.23
#